data_b8d981e975c55aad139e2d066f21a093
#
_entry.id   b8d981e975c55aad139e2d066f21a093
#
_cell.length_a   1.000
_cell.length_b   1.000
_cell.length_c   1.000
_cell.angle_alpha   90.00
_cell.angle_beta   90.00
_cell.angle_gamma   90.00
#
_symmetry.space_group_name_H-M   'P 1'
#
loop_
_entity.id
_entity.type
_entity.pdbx_description
1 polymer ?
#
loop_
_entity_poly.entity_id
_entity_poly.type
_entity_poly.pdbx_seq_one_letter_code
_entity_poly.pdbx_strand_id
1 'polypeptide(L)'
;MVVILRKLNSVIFLLILPFIGNFYEVRGHIVRRSTSPQGTTKFLSKIFSGRCNDYSDCTLAHTSQCNTYPSRSQTNCTDALNEFLEAFAFKDPCKVPEDAYDGFLNKSMVHSEPNETLLWSGTKNIAINIATITDRYTTIERTAAGYILNGLRWCGENGSSGINYGSCGPCEEGQYDASTQFWRSASRHFAAQARGFVSVVLNSTRNGGAFNETSIFASQELPNINVTLVSHVYIHVVRSVTTPDNITGEDCDGASIMKLKARLTDKGLNHSCSFNDREFILVQCVQYPDAAPCQMLSSSPVALKRSNILFILSLFTLLINVKL
;
A
#
# COMPACT_ATOMS: atom_id res chain seq x y z
N MET A 1 52.22 2.57 -35.48
CA MET A 1 50.92 3.11 -34.97
C MET A 1 50.10 2.01 -34.32
N VAL A 2 50.70 1.16 -33.43
CA VAL A 2 50.04 0.03 -32.76
C VAL A 2 50.35 -0.06 -31.25
N VAL A 3 50.99 0.94 -30.66
CA VAL A 3 51.45 0.88 -29.25
C VAL A 3 50.63 1.78 -28.28
N ILE A 4 49.69 2.59 -28.79
CA ILE A 4 48.94 3.56 -27.93
C ILE A 4 47.57 3.02 -27.45
N LEU A 5 47.08 1.90 -27.97
CA LEU A 5 45.76 1.36 -27.61
C LEU A 5 45.76 0.37 -26.43
N ARG A 6 46.92 0.03 -25.84
CA ARG A 6 46.99 -0.92 -24.72
C ARG A 6 47.02 -0.27 -23.31
N LYS A 7 47.10 1.04 -23.20
CA LYS A 7 47.14 1.74 -21.90
C LYS A 7 45.81 2.37 -21.44
N LEU A 8 44.78 2.39 -22.29
CA LEU A 8 43.47 2.91 -21.89
C LEU A 8 42.55 1.88 -21.22
N ASN A 9 42.77 0.59 -21.46
CA ASN A 9 41.88 -0.46 -20.88
C ASN A 9 42.23 -0.83 -19.41
N SER A 10 43.40 -0.42 -18.91
CA SER A 10 43.79 -0.76 -17.52
C SER A 10 43.33 0.27 -16.48
N VAL A 11 42.97 1.48 -16.89
CA VAL A 11 42.51 2.54 -15.95
C VAL A 11 41.01 2.50 -15.73
N ILE A 12 40.26 1.99 -16.71
CA ILE A 12 38.76 1.83 -16.55
C ILE A 12 38.42 0.63 -15.67
N PHE A 13 39.29 -0.38 -15.58
CA PHE A 13 39.02 -1.59 -14.75
C PHE A 13 39.25 -1.37 -13.25
N LEU A 14 39.98 -0.31 -12.86
CA LEU A 14 40.31 -0.02 -11.46
C LEU A 14 39.29 0.92 -10.76
N LEU A 15 38.33 1.49 -11.50
CA LEU A 15 37.30 2.38 -10.92
C LEU A 15 35.94 1.70 -10.72
N ILE A 16 35.78 0.42 -11.11
CA ILE A 16 34.50 -0.33 -10.97
C ILE A 16 34.56 -1.34 -9.80
N LEU A 17 35.72 -1.60 -9.21
CA LEU A 17 35.90 -2.61 -8.15
C LEU A 17 35.45 -2.25 -6.73
N PRO A 18 35.09 -1.02 -6.34
CA PRO A 18 34.52 -0.82 -5.00
C PRO A 18 32.99 -1.02 -4.89
N PHE A 19 32.28 -1.34 -5.99
CA PHE A 19 30.83 -1.54 -5.93
C PHE A 19 30.34 -3.00 -5.98
N ILE A 20 31.25 -3.98 -6.04
CA ILE A 20 30.89 -5.43 -6.07
C ILE A 20 31.28 -6.14 -4.75
N GLY A 21 31.21 -5.46 -3.66
CA GLY A 21 31.51 -6.03 -2.35
C GLY A 21 30.31 -6.01 -1.44
N ASN A 22 29.31 -6.87 -1.65
CA ASN A 22 28.40 -7.35 -0.60
C ASN A 22 27.28 -8.24 -1.19
N PHE A 23 27.66 -9.26 -1.95
CA PHE A 23 26.79 -10.42 -2.11
C PHE A 23 27.00 -11.35 -0.91
N TYR A 24 26.17 -11.21 0.11
CA TYR A 24 26.09 -12.17 1.18
C TYR A 24 25.27 -13.37 0.74
N GLU A 25 25.92 -14.52 0.80
CA GLU A 25 25.36 -15.85 0.66
C GLU A 25 24.22 -16.05 1.68
N VAL A 26 22.99 -16.17 1.21
CA VAL A 26 21.82 -16.40 2.07
C VAL A 26 21.73 -17.90 2.36
N ARG A 27 22.47 -18.38 3.35
CA ARG A 27 22.12 -19.61 4.06
C ARG A 27 20.99 -19.31 5.03
N GLY A 28 19.92 -20.11 4.92
CA GLY A 28 18.68 -19.97 5.65
C GLY A 28 18.82 -19.82 7.17
N HIS A 29 18.84 -18.58 7.60
CA HIS A 29 18.47 -18.20 8.94
C HIS A 29 17.28 -17.24 8.83
N ILE A 30 16.20 -17.56 9.55
CA ILE A 30 15.13 -16.62 9.85
C ILE A 30 15.81 -15.42 10.50
N VAL A 31 16.18 -14.42 9.70
CA VAL A 31 16.58 -13.13 10.21
C VAL A 31 15.31 -12.51 10.76
N ARG A 32 15.06 -12.72 12.07
CA ARG A 32 14.30 -11.74 12.83
C ARG A 32 14.99 -10.42 12.54
N ARG A 33 14.38 -9.58 11.70
CA ARG A 33 14.77 -8.19 11.55
C ARG A 33 14.69 -7.60 12.97
N SER A 34 15.81 -7.56 13.65
CA SER A 34 16.01 -6.64 14.75
C SER A 34 16.03 -5.24 14.11
N THR A 35 14.86 -4.73 13.80
CA THR A 35 14.72 -3.30 13.57
C THR A 35 14.98 -2.69 14.94
N SER A 36 16.10 -2.00 15.09
CA SER A 36 16.26 -1.06 16.20
C SER A 36 14.96 -0.26 16.28
N PRO A 37 14.35 -0.15 17.46
CA PRO A 37 13.08 0.55 17.60
C PRO A 37 13.26 1.98 17.10
N GLN A 38 12.73 2.27 15.91
CA GLN A 38 12.81 3.61 15.34
C GLN A 38 11.77 4.50 16.03
N GLY A 39 12.17 5.70 16.37
CA GLY A 39 11.29 6.74 16.89
C GLY A 39 10.42 7.39 15.82
N THR A 40 9.78 8.46 16.19
CA THR A 40 8.95 9.28 15.29
C THR A 40 9.73 9.81 14.10
N THR A 41 9.13 9.80 12.95
CA THR A 41 9.67 10.40 11.71
C THR A 41 10.06 11.85 11.95
N LYS A 42 11.31 12.20 11.61
CA LYS A 42 11.80 13.57 11.75
C LYS A 42 10.91 14.55 10.96
N PHE A 43 10.67 15.71 11.54
CA PHE A 43 9.82 16.76 10.94
C PHE A 43 8.37 16.33 10.68
N LEU A 44 7.83 15.40 11.46
CA LEU A 44 6.48 14.85 11.31
C LEU A 44 5.42 15.91 11.00
N SER A 45 5.32 16.97 11.82
CA SER A 45 4.30 18.02 11.63
C SER A 45 4.49 18.80 10.31
N LYS A 46 5.74 19.03 9.88
CA LYS A 46 6.00 19.71 8.59
C LYS A 46 5.62 18.83 7.42
N ILE A 47 5.93 17.53 7.48
CA ILE A 47 5.54 16.55 6.45
C ILE A 47 4.03 16.43 6.40
N PHE A 48 3.38 16.32 7.56
CA PHE A 48 1.91 16.28 7.66
C PHE A 48 1.28 17.49 6.97
N SER A 49 1.67 18.72 7.37
CA SER A 49 1.11 19.96 6.82
C SER A 49 1.39 20.08 5.32
N GLY A 50 2.59 19.75 4.85
CA GLY A 50 2.92 19.77 3.42
C GLY A 50 2.03 18.82 2.63
N ARG A 51 1.91 17.57 3.04
CA ARG A 51 1.04 16.58 2.37
C ARG A 51 -0.45 16.92 2.47
N CYS A 52 -0.88 17.47 3.60
CA CYS A 52 -2.28 17.88 3.75
C CYS A 52 -2.63 19.02 2.79
N ASN A 53 -1.77 20.03 2.67
CA ASN A 53 -1.97 21.12 1.70
C ASN A 53 -1.95 20.59 0.27
N ASP A 54 -0.99 19.73 -0.07
CA ASP A 54 -0.90 19.08 -1.38
C ASP A 54 -2.21 18.34 -1.73
N TYR A 55 -2.72 17.55 -0.80
CA TYR A 55 -3.98 16.84 -0.98
C TYR A 55 -5.16 17.81 -1.17
N SER A 56 -5.24 18.87 -0.37
CA SER A 56 -6.31 19.89 -0.43
C SER A 56 -6.23 20.72 -1.72
N ASP A 57 -5.03 21.12 -2.12
CA ASP A 57 -4.81 21.88 -3.37
C ASP A 57 -5.21 21.06 -4.60
N CYS A 58 -4.88 19.76 -4.59
CA CYS A 58 -5.32 18.84 -5.63
C CYS A 58 -6.85 18.72 -5.70
N THR A 59 -7.53 18.72 -4.56
CA THR A 59 -8.99 18.66 -4.53
C THR A 59 -9.64 19.96 -5.03
N LEU A 60 -8.97 21.10 -4.88
CA LEU A 60 -9.46 22.41 -5.32
C LEU A 60 -9.14 22.70 -6.79
N ALA A 61 -7.98 22.31 -7.27
CA ALA A 61 -7.47 22.75 -8.56
C ALA A 61 -8.07 22.02 -9.77
N HIS A 62 -8.70 20.86 -9.60
CA HIS A 62 -9.22 19.99 -10.69
C HIS A 62 -8.22 19.83 -11.85
N THR A 63 -6.92 19.91 -11.57
CA THR A 63 -5.88 19.82 -12.60
C THR A 63 -5.63 18.37 -12.99
N SER A 64 -5.18 18.14 -14.22
CA SER A 64 -4.83 16.82 -14.72
C SER A 64 -3.74 16.10 -13.88
N GLN A 65 -2.96 16.84 -13.12
CA GLN A 65 -1.97 16.31 -12.18
C GLN A 65 -2.59 15.74 -10.91
N CYS A 66 -3.82 16.14 -10.59
CA CYS A 66 -4.56 15.74 -9.40
C CYS A 66 -5.61 14.63 -9.65
N ASN A 67 -5.71 14.12 -10.87
CA ASN A 67 -6.65 13.04 -11.24
C ASN A 67 -6.45 11.74 -10.44
N THR A 68 -5.38 11.65 -9.65
CA THR A 68 -5.09 10.49 -8.80
C THR A 68 -5.90 10.49 -7.49
N TYR A 69 -6.49 11.62 -7.12
CA TYR A 69 -7.23 11.78 -5.86
C TYR A 69 -8.67 12.21 -6.13
N PRO A 70 -9.66 11.50 -5.58
CA PRO A 70 -11.06 11.90 -5.72
C PRO A 70 -11.27 13.28 -5.07
N SER A 71 -11.91 14.20 -5.79
CA SER A 71 -12.18 15.55 -5.30
C SER A 71 -13.02 15.51 -4.04
N ARG A 72 -12.50 16.01 -2.89
CA ARG A 72 -13.31 16.11 -1.67
C ARG A 72 -12.78 16.98 -0.57
N SER A 73 -13.73 17.54 0.10
CA SER A 73 -13.74 18.38 1.30
C SER A 73 -12.43 19.12 1.58
N GLN A 74 -12.51 20.43 1.66
CA GLN A 74 -11.44 21.27 2.20
C GLN A 74 -11.13 20.79 3.63
N THR A 75 -10.08 20.02 3.80
CA THR A 75 -9.57 19.66 5.11
C THR A 75 -8.81 20.87 5.65
N ASN A 76 -9.24 21.42 6.78
CA ASN A 76 -8.44 22.40 7.48
C ASN A 76 -7.19 21.70 8.04
N CYS A 77 -6.05 21.89 7.38
CA CYS A 77 -4.81 21.17 7.70
C CYS A 77 -4.26 21.50 9.09
N THR A 78 -4.56 22.69 9.61
CA THR A 78 -4.16 23.06 10.98
C THR A 78 -4.97 22.29 12.02
N ASP A 79 -6.29 22.25 11.86
CA ASP A 79 -7.17 21.50 12.76
C ASP A 79 -6.92 20.00 12.67
N ALA A 80 -6.73 19.49 11.45
CA ALA A 80 -6.41 18.09 11.23
C ALA A 80 -5.08 17.68 11.90
N LEU A 81 -4.05 18.53 11.83
CA LEU A 81 -2.77 18.31 12.52
C LEU A 81 -2.96 18.30 14.03
N ASN A 82 -3.72 19.23 14.58
CA ASN A 82 -3.95 19.32 16.02
C ASN A 82 -4.65 18.06 16.54
N GLU A 83 -5.74 17.65 15.91
CA GLU A 83 -6.47 16.41 16.25
C GLU A 83 -5.59 15.16 16.12
N PHE A 84 -4.76 15.10 15.08
CA PHE A 84 -3.81 14.02 14.91
C PHE A 84 -2.77 13.98 16.05
N LEU A 85 -2.22 15.12 16.44
CA LEU A 85 -1.26 15.20 17.54
C LEU A 85 -1.91 14.87 18.90
N GLU A 86 -3.11 15.37 19.18
CA GLU A 86 -3.86 15.06 20.40
C GLU A 86 -4.12 13.57 20.58
N ALA A 87 -4.22 12.83 19.49
CA ALA A 87 -4.45 11.40 19.52
C ALA A 87 -3.31 10.62 20.21
N PHE A 88 -2.05 11.07 20.10
CA PHE A 88 -0.91 10.29 20.57
C PHE A 88 0.13 11.07 21.40
N ALA A 89 0.23 12.40 21.22
CA ALA A 89 1.22 13.20 21.94
C ALA A 89 1.00 13.11 23.45
N PHE A 90 2.08 13.13 24.22
CA PHE A 90 2.10 13.00 25.68
C PHE A 90 1.51 11.67 26.22
N LYS A 91 1.29 10.69 25.35
CA LYS A 91 0.80 9.35 25.74
C LYS A 91 1.94 8.34 25.69
N ASP A 92 1.79 7.29 26.49
CA ASP A 92 2.66 6.11 26.40
C ASP A 92 2.64 5.57 24.95
N PRO A 93 3.81 5.31 24.33
CA PRO A 93 3.91 4.83 22.96
C PRO A 93 3.01 3.65 22.62
N CYS A 94 2.74 2.76 23.56
CA CYS A 94 2.02 1.51 23.39
C CYS A 94 0.59 1.52 23.97
N LYS A 95 0.13 2.66 24.50
CA LYS A 95 -1.19 2.78 25.17
C LYS A 95 -2.08 3.85 24.55
N VAL A 96 -1.98 4.02 23.24
CA VAL A 96 -2.91 4.89 22.51
C VAL A 96 -4.25 4.16 22.39
N PRO A 97 -5.37 4.75 22.86
CA PRO A 97 -6.69 4.15 22.73
C PRO A 97 -7.10 3.88 21.28
N GLU A 98 -7.95 2.89 21.06
CA GLU A 98 -8.37 2.50 19.71
C GLU A 98 -9.17 3.61 19.00
N ASP A 99 -9.91 4.41 19.76
CA ASP A 99 -10.74 5.54 19.28
C ASP A 99 -10.01 6.88 19.27
N ALA A 100 -8.75 6.92 19.69
CA ALA A 100 -7.99 8.18 19.81
C ALA A 100 -7.90 8.98 18.51
N TYR A 101 -7.94 8.30 17.36
CA TYR A 101 -7.85 8.92 16.04
C TYR A 101 -9.21 9.21 15.40
N ASP A 102 -10.33 8.88 16.04
CA ASP A 102 -11.66 8.99 15.43
C ASP A 102 -12.00 10.43 15.00
N GLY A 103 -11.63 11.44 15.81
CA GLY A 103 -11.81 12.85 15.45
C GLY A 103 -11.14 13.21 14.13
N PHE A 104 -9.87 12.88 14.00
CA PHE A 104 -9.09 13.09 12.76
C PHE A 104 -9.65 12.27 11.59
N LEU A 105 -9.97 10.99 11.80
CA LEU A 105 -10.44 10.07 10.76
C LEU A 105 -11.81 10.47 10.22
N ASN A 106 -12.74 10.90 11.06
CA ASN A 106 -14.06 11.36 10.64
C ASN A 106 -14.01 12.55 9.67
N LYS A 107 -12.96 13.38 9.76
CA LYS A 107 -12.77 14.55 8.89
C LYS A 107 -11.94 14.24 7.64
N SER A 108 -11.01 13.29 7.75
CA SER A 108 -9.99 13.03 6.73
C SER A 108 -10.17 11.73 5.94
N MET A 109 -11.17 10.92 6.29
CA MET A 109 -11.47 9.64 5.60
C MET A 109 -12.84 9.62 4.94
N VAL A 110 -13.33 10.75 4.49
CA VAL A 110 -14.61 10.77 3.78
C VAL A 110 -14.45 10.07 2.43
N HIS A 111 -15.17 8.97 2.22
CA HIS A 111 -15.27 8.32 0.93
C HIS A 111 -16.05 9.17 -0.06
N SER A 112 -15.50 9.33 -1.23
CA SER A 112 -16.19 9.93 -2.34
C SER A 112 -16.70 8.88 -3.31
N GLU A 113 -18.00 8.95 -3.61
CA GLU A 113 -18.59 8.23 -4.73
C GLU A 113 -17.81 8.47 -6.04
N PRO A 114 -17.74 7.52 -6.95
CA PRO A 114 -18.33 6.18 -7.00
C PRO A 114 -17.32 5.04 -7.13
N ASN A 115 -16.08 5.20 -6.63
CA ASN A 115 -15.04 4.21 -6.85
C ASN A 115 -15.25 2.99 -5.95
N GLU A 116 -14.96 1.83 -6.51
CA GLU A 116 -14.98 0.55 -5.79
C GLU A 116 -13.93 0.53 -4.68
N THR A 117 -14.33 0.16 -3.46
CA THR A 117 -13.40 0.06 -2.32
C THR A 117 -12.45 -1.12 -2.53
N LEU A 118 -11.15 -0.87 -2.48
CA LEU A 118 -10.11 -1.88 -2.58
C LEU A 118 -9.37 -2.07 -1.26
N LEU A 119 -9.63 -3.19 -0.62
CA LEU A 119 -8.91 -3.66 0.56
C LEU A 119 -7.73 -4.53 0.13
N TRP A 120 -6.72 -4.66 0.99
CA TRP A 120 -5.57 -5.48 0.66
C TRP A 120 -4.90 -6.11 1.89
N SER A 121 -4.25 -7.26 1.68
CA SER A 121 -3.41 -7.88 2.71
C SER A 121 -2.18 -8.53 2.09
N GLY A 122 -1.01 -7.95 2.41
CA GLY A 122 0.27 -8.41 1.86
C GLY A 122 0.53 -8.05 0.40
N THR A 123 -0.28 -7.15 -0.18
CA THR A 123 -0.25 -6.75 -1.61
C THR A 123 -0.30 -5.23 -1.80
N LYS A 124 0.19 -4.45 -0.83
CA LYS A 124 0.11 -2.98 -0.83
C LYS A 124 0.46 -2.34 -2.17
N ASN A 125 1.63 -2.69 -2.71
CA ASN A 125 2.10 -2.08 -3.96
C ASN A 125 1.21 -2.43 -5.16
N ILE A 126 0.70 -3.67 -5.22
CA ILE A 126 -0.23 -4.09 -6.27
C ILE A 126 -1.54 -3.31 -6.16
N ALA A 127 -2.09 -3.19 -4.94
CA ALA A 127 -3.33 -2.46 -4.69
C ALA A 127 -3.22 -0.97 -5.03
N ILE A 128 -2.13 -0.32 -4.62
CA ILE A 128 -1.89 1.10 -4.95
C ILE A 128 -1.72 1.29 -6.45
N ASN A 129 -0.94 0.43 -7.11
CA ASN A 129 -0.66 0.55 -8.55
C ASN A 129 -1.93 0.36 -9.37
N ILE A 130 -2.75 -0.66 -9.08
CA ILE A 130 -3.99 -0.86 -9.83
C ILE A 130 -4.98 0.29 -9.61
N ALA A 131 -5.12 0.78 -8.38
CA ALA A 131 -5.96 1.94 -8.10
C ALA A 131 -5.49 3.20 -8.84
N THR A 132 -4.16 3.40 -8.96
CA THR A 132 -3.58 4.54 -9.65
C THR A 132 -3.73 4.45 -11.17
N ILE A 133 -3.52 3.26 -11.75
CA ILE A 133 -3.52 3.07 -13.21
C ILE A 133 -4.94 3.04 -13.77
N THR A 134 -5.87 2.41 -13.05
CA THR A 134 -7.24 2.21 -13.57
C THR A 134 -8.22 3.30 -13.14
N ASP A 135 -7.89 4.04 -12.09
CA ASP A 135 -8.76 5.01 -11.40
C ASP A 135 -10.16 4.45 -11.03
N ARG A 136 -10.28 3.13 -11.02
CA ARG A 136 -11.52 2.41 -10.68
C ARG A 136 -11.66 2.22 -9.19
N TYR A 137 -10.55 2.08 -8.49
CA TYR A 137 -10.51 1.69 -7.09
C TYR A 137 -10.09 2.83 -6.18
N THR A 138 -10.67 2.84 -4.99
CA THR A 138 -10.19 3.65 -3.87
C THR A 138 -9.55 2.73 -2.83
N THR A 139 -8.26 2.95 -2.52
CA THR A 139 -7.56 2.33 -1.39
C THR A 139 -7.48 3.28 -0.21
N ILE A 140 -7.17 2.77 0.97
CA ILE A 140 -6.97 3.59 2.16
C ILE A 140 -5.89 4.68 1.95
N GLU A 141 -4.85 4.39 1.17
CA GLU A 141 -3.77 5.35 0.86
C GLU A 141 -4.21 6.49 -0.06
N ARG A 142 -5.36 6.38 -0.71
CA ARG A 142 -5.96 7.44 -1.54
C ARG A 142 -6.92 8.34 -0.75
N THR A 143 -7.20 8.05 0.50
CA THR A 143 -7.90 8.97 1.42
C THR A 143 -6.95 10.07 1.90
N ALA A 144 -7.47 11.21 2.38
CA ALA A 144 -6.62 12.26 2.93
C ALA A 144 -5.74 11.73 4.08
N ALA A 145 -6.36 11.02 5.05
CA ALA A 145 -5.63 10.41 6.17
C ALA A 145 -4.53 9.45 5.69
N GLY A 146 -4.87 8.57 4.75
CA GLY A 146 -3.92 7.61 4.20
C GLY A 146 -2.78 8.26 3.44
N TYR A 147 -3.07 9.25 2.58
CA TYR A 147 -2.06 9.99 1.83
C TYR A 147 -1.09 10.76 2.74
N ILE A 148 -1.65 11.49 3.72
CA ILE A 148 -0.86 12.32 4.64
C ILE A 148 0.10 11.45 5.45
N LEU A 149 -0.36 10.30 5.96
CA LEU A 149 0.38 9.50 6.94
C LEU A 149 1.09 8.26 6.36
N ASN A 150 0.92 7.98 5.06
CA ASN A 150 1.56 6.83 4.41
C ASN A 150 3.09 6.88 4.55
N GLY A 151 3.66 5.79 5.07
CA GLY A 151 5.11 5.63 5.27
C GLY A 151 5.70 6.44 6.41
N LEU A 152 4.88 7.15 7.22
CA LEU A 152 5.32 7.82 8.43
C LEU A 152 5.17 6.90 9.64
N ARG A 153 5.97 7.17 10.67
CA ARG A 153 5.91 6.54 11.99
C ARG A 153 5.89 7.60 13.07
N TRP A 154 5.17 7.36 14.15
CA TRP A 154 5.07 8.28 15.27
C TRP A 154 4.68 7.56 16.55
N CYS A 155 5.05 8.16 17.67
CA CYS A 155 4.58 7.80 18.99
C CYS A 155 4.77 8.96 19.95
N GLY A 156 3.98 8.94 21.01
CA GLY A 156 4.10 9.90 22.11
C GLY A 156 5.18 9.49 23.10
N GLU A 157 5.41 10.38 24.07
CA GLU A 157 6.18 10.10 25.28
C GLU A 157 5.56 10.83 26.46
N ASN A 158 5.61 10.21 27.62
CA ASN A 158 5.27 10.88 28.87
C ASN A 158 6.39 11.86 29.21
N GLY A 159 6.20 13.17 28.99
CA GLY A 159 7.21 14.16 29.30
C GLY A 159 7.16 15.41 28.44
N SER A 160 8.24 16.19 28.42
CA SER A 160 8.26 17.58 27.99
C SER A 160 7.99 17.82 26.50
N SER A 161 8.34 16.91 25.60
CA SER A 161 8.14 17.11 24.14
C SER A 161 6.83 16.54 23.64
N GLY A 162 6.24 15.57 24.35
CA GLY A 162 5.05 14.86 23.94
C GLY A 162 5.24 13.90 22.77
N ILE A 163 6.36 13.97 22.06
CA ILE A 163 6.66 13.16 20.86
C ILE A 163 8.01 12.47 21.03
N ASN A 164 8.04 11.15 20.94
CA ASN A 164 9.25 10.37 21.07
C ASN A 164 9.96 10.19 19.71
N TYR A 165 11.06 10.88 19.55
CA TYR A 165 11.93 10.77 18.38
C TYR A 165 13.00 9.68 18.49
N GLY A 166 13.18 9.09 19.66
CA GLY A 166 14.16 8.06 19.94
C GLY A 166 13.67 6.66 19.56
N SER A 167 12.59 6.21 20.20
CA SER A 167 12.07 4.86 20.01
C SER A 167 10.57 4.78 20.30
N CYS A 168 9.82 4.12 19.41
CA CYS A 168 8.38 3.87 19.57
C CYS A 168 8.04 2.48 20.11
N GLY A 169 8.98 1.71 20.53
CA GLY A 169 8.68 0.36 20.99
C GLY A 169 9.96 -0.40 21.37
N PRO A 170 9.88 -1.71 21.69
CA PRO A 170 8.77 -2.62 21.38
C PRO A 170 7.59 -2.46 22.35
N CYS A 171 6.38 -2.76 21.88
CA CYS A 171 5.20 -2.91 22.72
C CYS A 171 5.05 -4.37 23.17
N GLU A 172 4.35 -4.59 24.29
CA GLU A 172 4.00 -5.93 24.75
C GLU A 172 3.03 -6.64 23.79
N GLU A 173 2.91 -7.95 23.92
CA GLU A 173 1.99 -8.73 23.11
C GLU A 173 0.55 -8.22 23.27
N GLY A 174 -0.15 -8.00 22.15
CA GLY A 174 -1.50 -7.43 22.15
C GLY A 174 -1.56 -5.91 22.21
N GLN A 175 -0.45 -5.23 22.45
CA GLN A 175 -0.35 -3.77 22.38
C GLN A 175 0.22 -3.33 21.04
N TYR A 176 -0.12 -2.13 20.62
CA TYR A 176 0.30 -1.54 19.35
C TYR A 176 0.91 -0.16 19.58
N ASP A 177 1.99 0.14 18.87
CA ASP A 177 2.50 1.50 18.83
C ASP A 177 1.47 2.44 18.17
N ALA A 178 1.59 3.75 18.46
CA ALA A 178 0.63 4.75 18.02
C ALA A 178 0.37 4.73 16.50
N SER A 179 1.41 4.51 15.69
CA SER A 179 1.25 4.44 14.22
C SER A 179 0.53 3.17 13.77
N THR A 180 0.80 2.04 14.40
CA THR A 180 0.07 0.79 14.14
C THR A 180 -1.39 0.91 14.60
N GLN A 181 -1.63 1.51 15.76
CA GLN A 181 -2.98 1.75 16.28
C GLN A 181 -3.79 2.66 15.32
N PHE A 182 -3.15 3.71 14.78
CA PHE A 182 -3.77 4.53 13.74
C PHE A 182 -4.22 3.71 12.53
N TRP A 183 -3.33 2.87 11.96
CA TRP A 183 -3.69 2.08 10.78
C TRP A 183 -4.80 1.08 11.06
N ARG A 184 -4.90 0.55 12.28
CA ARG A 184 -6.03 -0.29 12.71
C ARG A 184 -7.34 0.49 12.71
N SER A 185 -7.33 1.68 13.34
CA SER A 185 -8.51 2.56 13.38
C SER A 185 -8.90 3.05 11.99
N ALA A 186 -7.92 3.49 11.19
CA ALA A 186 -8.14 3.94 9.83
C ALA A 186 -8.74 2.84 8.93
N SER A 187 -8.22 1.62 9.01
CA SER A 187 -8.76 0.45 8.27
C SER A 187 -10.20 0.14 8.69
N ARG A 188 -10.51 0.20 9.99
CA ARG A 188 -11.89 0.05 10.50
C ARG A 188 -12.82 1.09 9.88
N HIS A 189 -12.47 2.38 9.94
CA HIS A 189 -13.24 3.48 9.38
C HIS A 189 -13.41 3.34 7.86
N PHE A 190 -12.34 2.97 7.17
CA PHE A 190 -12.35 2.78 5.73
C PHE A 190 -13.32 1.68 5.30
N ALA A 191 -13.26 0.51 5.94
CA ALA A 191 -14.15 -0.60 5.64
C ALA A 191 -15.62 -0.32 6.02
N ALA A 192 -15.86 0.41 7.12
CA ALA A 192 -17.22 0.79 7.54
C ALA A 192 -17.93 1.73 6.55
N GLN A 193 -17.17 2.50 5.77
CA GLN A 193 -17.70 3.41 4.77
C GLN A 193 -17.88 2.76 3.39
N ALA A 194 -17.38 1.53 3.18
CA ALA A 194 -17.47 0.82 1.91
C ALA A 194 -18.93 0.60 1.47
N ARG A 195 -19.19 0.76 0.17
CA ARG A 195 -20.53 0.65 -0.42
C ARG A 195 -20.47 -0.05 -1.77
N GLY A 196 -21.58 -0.68 -2.17
CA GLY A 196 -21.69 -1.34 -3.46
C GLY A 196 -20.76 -2.55 -3.57
N PHE A 197 -19.75 -2.47 -4.41
CA PHE A 197 -18.77 -3.52 -4.60
C PHE A 197 -17.51 -3.26 -3.78
N VAL A 198 -17.00 -4.28 -3.15
CA VAL A 198 -15.72 -4.27 -2.43
C VAL A 198 -14.81 -5.31 -3.05
N SER A 199 -13.60 -4.91 -3.39
CA SER A 199 -12.54 -5.82 -3.82
C SER A 199 -11.52 -6.01 -2.70
N VAL A 200 -10.97 -7.22 -2.53
CA VAL A 200 -9.86 -7.49 -1.63
C VAL A 200 -8.75 -8.21 -2.38
N VAL A 201 -7.53 -7.67 -2.31
CA VAL A 201 -6.34 -8.26 -2.96
C VAL A 201 -5.48 -8.94 -1.92
N LEU A 202 -5.26 -10.24 -2.09
CA LEU A 202 -4.54 -11.09 -1.15
C LEU A 202 -3.30 -11.69 -1.81
N ASN A 203 -2.19 -11.77 -1.05
CA ASN A 203 -0.95 -12.37 -1.52
C ASN A 203 -1.03 -13.90 -1.47
N SER A 204 -1.09 -14.52 -2.63
CA SER A 204 -1.15 -15.98 -2.80
C SER A 204 0.01 -16.72 -2.12
N THR A 205 1.20 -16.13 -2.09
CA THR A 205 2.43 -16.78 -1.58
C THR A 205 2.79 -16.37 -0.15
N ARG A 206 1.86 -15.79 0.60
CA ARG A 206 2.10 -15.37 1.98
C ARG A 206 2.26 -16.58 2.88
N ASN A 207 3.31 -16.55 3.74
CA ASN A 207 3.47 -17.56 4.79
C ASN A 207 2.26 -17.57 5.73
N GLY A 208 1.69 -18.73 5.98
CA GLY A 208 0.49 -18.91 6.80
C GLY A 208 -0.83 -18.70 6.05
N GLY A 209 -0.78 -18.59 4.71
CA GLY A 209 -1.95 -18.48 3.84
C GLY A 209 -2.23 -17.07 3.33
N ALA A 210 -2.91 -16.98 2.20
CA ALA A 210 -3.28 -15.74 1.57
C ALA A 210 -4.21 -14.89 2.46
N PHE A 211 -5.16 -15.52 3.14
CA PHE A 211 -5.95 -14.92 4.20
C PHE A 211 -5.32 -15.19 5.56
N ASN A 212 -4.65 -14.20 6.11
CA ASN A 212 -4.05 -14.27 7.44
C ASN A 212 -5.01 -13.66 8.48
N GLU A 213 -5.46 -14.48 9.43
CA GLU A 213 -6.45 -14.10 10.45
C GLU A 213 -5.94 -13.03 11.44
N THR A 214 -4.61 -12.85 11.57
CA THR A 214 -4.01 -11.79 12.38
C THR A 214 -3.75 -10.48 11.63
N SER A 215 -4.08 -10.43 10.33
CA SER A 215 -3.92 -9.22 9.52
C SER A 215 -4.90 -8.12 9.93
N ILE A 216 -4.57 -6.88 9.61
CA ILE A 216 -5.49 -5.74 9.78
C ILE A 216 -6.77 -5.99 8.98
N PHE A 217 -6.66 -6.52 7.76
CA PHE A 217 -7.83 -6.91 6.97
C PHE A 217 -8.77 -7.84 7.75
N ALA A 218 -8.25 -8.92 8.31
CA ALA A 218 -9.07 -9.92 9.02
C ALA A 218 -9.61 -9.42 10.35
N SER A 219 -8.86 -8.58 11.06
CA SER A 219 -9.18 -8.13 12.42
C SER A 219 -9.90 -6.78 12.47
N GLN A 220 -9.73 -5.90 11.48
CA GLN A 220 -10.31 -4.56 11.47
C GLN A 220 -11.24 -4.30 10.27
N GLU A 221 -10.87 -4.71 9.06
CA GLU A 221 -11.65 -4.37 7.88
C GLU A 221 -12.85 -5.32 7.72
N LEU A 222 -12.61 -6.62 7.62
CA LEU A 222 -13.66 -7.61 7.40
C LEU A 222 -14.81 -7.53 8.43
N PRO A 223 -14.58 -7.40 9.76
CA PRO A 223 -15.65 -7.26 10.73
C PRO A 223 -16.51 -6.00 10.54
N ASN A 224 -15.92 -4.93 10.00
CA ASN A 224 -16.56 -3.63 9.88
C ASN A 224 -17.19 -3.34 8.50
N ILE A 225 -17.08 -4.24 7.53
CA ILE A 225 -17.86 -4.13 6.29
C ILE A 225 -19.35 -4.14 6.63
N ASN A 226 -20.07 -3.11 6.22
CA ASN A 226 -21.50 -3.00 6.46
C ASN A 226 -22.30 -3.81 5.42
N VAL A 227 -22.93 -4.88 5.85
CA VAL A 227 -23.68 -5.81 4.98
C VAL A 227 -24.91 -5.18 4.32
N THR A 228 -25.43 -4.08 4.85
CA THR A 228 -26.57 -3.38 4.24
C THR A 228 -26.13 -2.42 3.12
N LEU A 229 -24.85 -2.07 3.08
CA LEU A 229 -24.28 -1.12 2.11
C LEU A 229 -23.44 -1.82 1.03
N VAL A 230 -22.90 -3.00 1.34
CA VAL A 230 -22.04 -3.77 0.42
C VAL A 230 -22.84 -4.89 -0.20
N SER A 231 -22.94 -4.91 -1.51
CA SER A 231 -23.70 -5.90 -2.27
C SER A 231 -22.89 -7.16 -2.60
N HIS A 232 -21.57 -7.02 -2.80
CA HIS A 232 -20.69 -8.11 -3.18
C HIS A 232 -19.24 -7.86 -2.80
N VAL A 233 -18.50 -8.91 -2.45
CA VAL A 233 -17.06 -8.88 -2.18
C VAL A 233 -16.33 -9.72 -3.23
N TYR A 234 -15.43 -9.08 -4.01
CA TYR A 234 -14.54 -9.75 -4.96
C TYR A 234 -13.21 -10.08 -4.28
N ILE A 235 -12.88 -11.37 -4.21
CA ILE A 235 -11.60 -11.84 -3.65
C ILE A 235 -10.64 -12.06 -4.81
N HIS A 236 -9.55 -11.27 -4.88
CA HIS A 236 -8.49 -11.41 -5.86
C HIS A 236 -7.26 -12.01 -5.18
N VAL A 237 -7.01 -13.29 -5.41
CA VAL A 237 -5.80 -13.96 -4.93
C VAL A 237 -4.72 -13.78 -5.98
N VAL A 238 -3.67 -13.04 -5.65
CA VAL A 238 -2.67 -12.58 -6.62
C VAL A 238 -1.28 -13.08 -6.23
N ARG A 239 -0.60 -13.69 -7.19
CA ARG A 239 0.83 -14.01 -7.10
C ARG A 239 1.63 -12.85 -7.70
N SER A 240 2.67 -12.40 -7.02
CA SER A 240 3.58 -11.43 -7.61
C SER A 240 4.26 -12.01 -8.85
N VAL A 241 4.32 -11.25 -9.94
CA VAL A 241 5.02 -11.66 -11.18
C VAL A 241 6.53 -11.84 -10.97
N THR A 242 7.07 -11.31 -9.86
CA THR A 242 8.48 -11.48 -9.46
C THR A 242 8.69 -12.67 -8.54
N THR A 243 7.64 -13.41 -8.17
CA THR A 243 7.76 -14.59 -7.32
C THR A 243 8.41 -15.72 -8.09
N PRO A 244 9.49 -16.35 -7.57
CA PRO A 244 10.12 -17.51 -8.20
C PRO A 244 9.15 -18.67 -8.43
N ASP A 245 9.28 -19.38 -9.56
CA ASP A 245 8.34 -20.43 -9.97
C ASP A 245 8.25 -21.62 -9.01
N ASN A 246 9.30 -21.88 -8.26
CA ASN A 246 9.34 -22.94 -7.25
C ASN A 246 8.56 -22.61 -5.96
N ILE A 247 8.07 -21.38 -5.80
CA ILE A 247 7.22 -21.02 -4.66
C ILE A 247 5.77 -21.26 -5.03
N THR A 248 5.13 -22.22 -4.39
CA THR A 248 3.70 -22.48 -4.54
C THR A 248 2.91 -21.48 -3.69
N GLY A 249 1.75 -21.04 -4.20
CA GLY A 249 0.82 -20.17 -3.49
C GLY A 249 -0.56 -20.79 -3.42
N GLU A 250 -1.42 -20.21 -2.59
CA GLU A 250 -2.84 -20.55 -2.58
C GLU A 250 -3.56 -19.91 -3.77
N ASP A 251 -4.59 -20.58 -4.22
CA ASP A 251 -5.60 -20.08 -5.16
C ASP A 251 -6.94 -19.89 -4.44
N CYS A 252 -8.05 -19.86 -5.20
CA CYS A 252 -9.39 -19.70 -4.65
C CYS A 252 -9.89 -20.91 -3.84
N ASP A 253 -9.24 -22.04 -3.94
CA ASP A 253 -9.60 -23.27 -3.21
C ASP A 253 -8.60 -23.55 -2.07
N GLY A 254 -7.63 -22.66 -1.88
CA GLY A 254 -6.69 -22.71 -0.78
C GLY A 254 -7.36 -22.66 0.59
N ALA A 255 -6.78 -23.37 1.56
CA ALA A 255 -7.38 -23.55 2.89
C ALA A 255 -7.69 -22.23 3.60
N SER A 256 -6.82 -21.20 3.48
CA SER A 256 -7.06 -19.91 4.10
C SER A 256 -8.15 -19.12 3.38
N ILE A 257 -8.26 -19.24 2.06
CA ILE A 257 -9.31 -18.60 1.25
C ILE A 257 -10.67 -19.23 1.55
N MET A 258 -10.75 -20.54 1.75
CA MET A 258 -11.99 -21.20 2.17
C MET A 258 -12.46 -20.69 3.54
N LYS A 259 -11.55 -20.40 4.47
CA LYS A 259 -11.92 -19.75 5.75
C LYS A 259 -12.48 -18.35 5.53
N LEU A 260 -11.87 -17.55 4.65
CA LEU A 260 -12.38 -16.20 4.31
C LEU A 260 -13.78 -16.29 3.70
N LYS A 261 -14.00 -17.19 2.73
CA LYS A 261 -15.31 -17.42 2.11
C LYS A 261 -16.36 -17.79 3.17
N ALA A 262 -16.04 -18.68 4.11
CA ALA A 262 -16.93 -19.04 5.21
C ALA A 262 -17.28 -17.82 6.08
N ARG A 263 -16.29 -17.00 6.48
CA ARG A 263 -16.53 -15.78 7.27
C ARG A 263 -17.38 -14.74 6.53
N LEU A 264 -17.23 -14.60 5.22
CA LEU A 264 -18.07 -13.72 4.40
C LEU A 264 -19.50 -14.24 4.33
N THR A 265 -19.69 -15.55 4.13
CA THR A 265 -21.01 -16.21 4.16
C THR A 265 -21.69 -16.04 5.51
N ASP A 266 -21.00 -16.33 6.60
CA ASP A 266 -21.52 -16.18 7.97
C ASP A 266 -21.94 -14.73 8.28
N LYS A 267 -21.24 -13.78 7.68
CA LYS A 267 -21.57 -12.34 7.77
C LYS A 267 -22.74 -11.93 6.87
N GLY A 268 -23.19 -12.80 5.95
CA GLY A 268 -24.27 -12.52 5.00
C GLY A 268 -23.80 -11.73 3.76
N LEU A 269 -22.51 -11.76 3.43
CA LEU A 269 -21.94 -11.08 2.27
C LEU A 269 -21.82 -12.03 1.08
N ASN A 270 -22.41 -11.65 -0.05
CA ASN A 270 -22.15 -12.33 -1.32
C ASN A 270 -20.70 -12.14 -1.72
N HIS A 271 -20.08 -13.17 -2.28
CA HIS A 271 -18.69 -13.09 -2.68
C HIS A 271 -18.37 -13.98 -3.88
N SER A 272 -17.31 -13.64 -4.57
CA SER A 272 -16.67 -14.46 -5.61
C SER A 272 -15.16 -14.38 -5.46
N CYS A 273 -14.45 -15.34 -6.05
CA CYS A 273 -13.01 -15.41 -5.96
C CYS A 273 -12.41 -15.62 -7.35
N SER A 274 -11.30 -14.96 -7.61
CA SER A 274 -10.48 -15.14 -8.79
C SER A 274 -9.01 -15.30 -8.41
N PHE A 275 -8.29 -16.05 -9.23
CA PHE A 275 -6.85 -16.26 -9.05
C PHE A 275 -6.08 -15.68 -10.23
N ASN A 276 -5.12 -14.81 -9.94
CA ASN A 276 -4.26 -14.17 -10.94
C ASN A 276 -5.04 -13.49 -12.08
N ASP A 277 -6.05 -12.70 -11.73
CA ASP A 277 -6.78 -11.92 -12.71
C ASP A 277 -5.84 -11.15 -13.62
N ARG A 278 -6.15 -11.18 -14.91
CA ARG A 278 -5.33 -10.56 -15.96
C ARG A 278 -5.04 -9.08 -15.69
N GLU A 279 -5.99 -8.35 -15.14
CA GLU A 279 -5.85 -6.93 -14.83
C GLU A 279 -4.72 -6.70 -13.81
N PHE A 280 -4.68 -7.48 -12.72
CA PHE A 280 -3.63 -7.40 -11.71
C PHE A 280 -2.27 -7.85 -12.23
N ILE A 281 -2.23 -8.82 -13.15
CA ILE A 281 -0.97 -9.23 -13.80
C ILE A 281 -0.46 -8.12 -14.71
N LEU A 282 -1.32 -7.54 -15.56
CA LEU A 282 -0.94 -6.47 -16.49
C LEU A 282 -0.39 -5.23 -15.77
N VAL A 283 -1.01 -4.84 -14.66
CA VAL A 283 -0.52 -3.73 -13.84
C VAL A 283 0.88 -4.00 -13.28
N GLN A 284 1.15 -5.23 -12.84
CA GLN A 284 2.48 -5.62 -12.40
C GLN A 284 3.49 -5.63 -13.55
N CYS A 285 3.06 -6.01 -14.76
CA CYS A 285 3.91 -6.04 -15.94
C CYS A 285 4.34 -4.64 -16.41
N VAL A 286 3.61 -3.59 -16.08
CA VAL A 286 4.07 -2.21 -16.30
C VAL A 286 5.33 -1.92 -15.49
N GLN A 287 5.40 -2.45 -14.27
CA GLN A 287 6.54 -2.25 -13.37
C GLN A 287 7.68 -3.26 -13.60
N TYR A 288 7.32 -4.49 -13.99
CA TYR A 288 8.24 -5.62 -14.15
C TYR A 288 8.11 -6.28 -15.53
N PRO A 289 8.40 -5.55 -16.64
CA PRO A 289 8.17 -6.04 -18.00
C PRO A 289 8.98 -7.29 -18.35
N ASP A 290 10.13 -7.48 -17.71
CA ASP A 290 11.03 -8.61 -17.95
C ASP A 290 10.66 -9.87 -17.15
N ALA A 291 9.65 -9.80 -16.27
CA ALA A 291 9.19 -10.97 -15.54
C ALA A 291 8.60 -12.03 -16.49
N ALA A 292 8.88 -13.31 -16.27
CA ALA A 292 8.46 -14.40 -17.15
C ALA A 292 6.95 -14.41 -17.47
N PRO A 293 6.02 -14.18 -16.51
CA PRO A 293 4.60 -14.08 -16.83
C PRO A 293 4.26 -12.95 -17.80
N CYS A 294 5.02 -11.84 -17.76
CA CYS A 294 4.79 -10.66 -18.60
C CYS A 294 5.27 -10.90 -20.04
N GLN A 295 6.40 -11.58 -20.20
CA GLN A 295 6.91 -11.96 -21.52
C GLN A 295 5.97 -12.95 -22.24
N MET A 296 5.38 -13.90 -21.50
CA MET A 296 4.38 -14.83 -22.06
C MET A 296 3.12 -14.12 -22.56
N LEU A 297 2.69 -13.06 -21.88
CA LEU A 297 1.54 -12.24 -22.30
C LEU A 297 1.81 -11.48 -23.60
N SER A 298 3.05 -11.05 -23.83
CA SER A 298 3.45 -10.31 -25.03
C SER A 298 3.62 -11.23 -26.26
N SER A 299 3.96 -12.50 -26.04
CA SER A 299 4.19 -13.50 -27.09
C SER A 299 2.93 -14.28 -27.51
N SER A 300 1.82 -14.12 -26.80
CA SER A 300 0.56 -14.79 -27.13
C SER A 300 -0.05 -14.25 -28.43
N PRO A 301 -0.45 -15.09 -29.40
CA PRO A 301 -1.02 -14.65 -30.68
C PRO A 301 -2.40 -13.98 -30.58
N VAL A 302 -3.02 -13.96 -29.39
CA VAL A 302 -4.13 -13.06 -29.07
C VAL A 302 -3.56 -11.68 -28.79
N ALA A 303 -2.80 -11.16 -29.76
CA ALA A 303 -2.28 -9.81 -29.70
C ALA A 303 -3.44 -8.83 -29.54
N LEU A 304 -3.47 -8.14 -28.39
CA LEU A 304 -4.12 -6.84 -28.34
C LEU A 304 -3.81 -6.11 -29.63
N LYS A 305 -4.85 -5.71 -30.39
CA LYS A 305 -4.66 -4.81 -31.53
C LYS A 305 -3.68 -3.74 -31.07
N ARG A 306 -2.52 -3.67 -31.70
CA ARG A 306 -1.38 -2.79 -31.40
C ARG A 306 -1.75 -1.33 -31.10
N SER A 307 -2.97 -0.91 -31.45
CA SER A 307 -3.46 0.46 -31.23
C SER A 307 -3.62 0.86 -29.76
N ASN A 308 -3.93 -0.07 -28.85
CA ASN A 308 -4.20 0.31 -27.43
C ASN A 308 -2.94 0.34 -26.56
N ILE A 309 -1.93 -0.48 -26.89
CA ILE A 309 -0.65 -0.45 -26.14
C ILE A 309 0.18 0.79 -26.54
N LEU A 310 0.17 1.15 -27.83
CA LEU A 310 0.80 2.38 -28.30
C LEU A 310 0.13 3.65 -27.72
N PHE A 311 -1.18 3.60 -27.44
CA PHE A 311 -1.88 4.71 -26.80
C PHE A 311 -1.48 4.87 -25.32
N ILE A 312 -1.30 3.77 -24.59
CA ILE A 312 -0.83 3.79 -23.20
C ILE A 312 0.64 4.24 -23.13
N LEU A 313 1.50 3.74 -24.03
CA LEU A 313 2.91 4.16 -24.09
C LEU A 313 3.08 5.61 -24.56
N SER A 314 2.22 6.14 -25.43
CA SER A 314 2.27 7.54 -25.85
C SER A 314 1.82 8.50 -24.75
N LEU A 315 0.89 8.08 -23.89
CA LEU A 315 0.51 8.84 -22.68
C LEU A 315 1.67 8.90 -21.67
N PHE A 316 2.45 7.82 -21.51
CA PHE A 316 3.61 7.80 -20.62
C PHE A 316 4.77 8.66 -21.14
N THR A 317 5.05 8.69 -22.43
CA THR A 317 6.08 9.59 -23.01
C THR A 317 5.67 11.06 -22.92
N LEU A 318 4.39 11.39 -23.00
CA LEU A 318 3.90 12.75 -22.78
C LEU A 318 4.06 13.20 -21.31
N LEU A 319 3.86 12.29 -20.34
CA LEU A 319 4.01 12.57 -18.91
C LEU A 319 5.48 12.72 -18.47
N ILE A 320 6.43 12.07 -19.15
CA ILE A 320 7.86 12.18 -18.86
C ILE A 320 8.45 13.48 -19.45
N ASN A 321 7.95 13.94 -20.60
CA ASN A 321 8.45 15.16 -21.26
C ASN A 321 7.90 16.49 -20.67
N VAL A 322 7.01 16.44 -19.68
CA VAL A 322 6.52 17.63 -18.95
C VAL A 322 7.32 17.89 -17.66
N LYS A 323 8.32 17.06 -17.34
CA LYS A 323 9.17 17.20 -16.13
C LYS A 323 10.65 17.57 -16.45
N LEU A 324 10.93 18.19 -17.59
CA LEU A 324 12.21 18.85 -17.86
C LEU A 324 12.02 20.34 -18.06
#